data_5fbdcd4e9f2754bee9f2cd527f13dfe1
#
_entry.id   5fbdcd4e9f2754bee9f2cd527f13dfe1
#
_cell.length_a   1.000
_cell.length_b   1.000
_cell.length_c   1.000
_cell.angle_alpha   90.00
_cell.angle_beta   90.00
_cell.angle_gamma   90.00
#
_symmetry.space_group_name_H-M   'P 1'
#
loop_
_entity.id
_entity.type
_entity.pdbx_description
1 polymer ?
#
loop_
_entity_poly.entity_id
_entity_poly.type
_entity_poly.pdbx_seq_one_letter_code
_entity_poly.pdbx_strand_id
1 'polypeptide(L)'
;VQGTSETKFVVLTEEEITKMMKKAAREGAKEGIAAYESKQAIVMAERTEKVRNSAKTLVQHYRQLKKMKDTSVYDPDTVTDLTLAGIFDYILDECRKEEFELTSTKKNMLITGMLLNHVDTQLKNYKKECEQSKIPDVERRYRVVEMMFLNEEPMKPDDVAEVENIDKSNVYRTLEKAYDDLTALFFGVEGLDVAEYRRKKRMEKKAARKTGNKNGAKKTQ
;
A
#
# COMPACT_ATOMS: atom_id res chain seq x y z
N VAL A 1 -58.06 9.53 25.73
CA VAL A 1 -57.73 10.89 25.28
C VAL A 1 -57.15 10.73 23.87
N GLN A 2 -58.01 11.02 22.86
CA GLN A 2 -57.60 11.02 21.42
C GLN A 2 -56.90 12.33 21.16
N GLY A 3 -55.63 12.28 20.85
CA GLY A 3 -54.85 13.42 20.36
C GLY A 3 -55.19 13.68 18.89
N THR A 4 -55.89 14.72 18.62
CA THR A 4 -56.15 15.24 17.27
C THR A 4 -54.81 15.80 16.70
N SER A 5 -54.28 15.14 15.69
CA SER A 5 -53.16 15.63 14.92
C SER A 5 -53.64 16.80 14.08
N GLU A 6 -53.28 18.03 14.46
CA GLU A 6 -53.50 19.22 13.63
C GLU A 6 -52.64 19.15 12.38
N THR A 7 -53.26 18.89 11.25
CA THR A 7 -52.60 18.96 9.92
C THR A 7 -52.50 20.43 9.52
N LYS A 8 -51.28 21.00 9.64
CA LYS A 8 -51.00 22.36 9.13
C LYS A 8 -50.77 22.31 7.63
N PHE A 9 -51.61 22.92 6.87
CA PHE A 9 -51.46 23.13 5.44
C PHE A 9 -50.63 24.40 5.22
N VAL A 10 -49.52 24.25 4.45
CA VAL A 10 -48.68 25.37 4.00
C VAL A 10 -48.96 25.59 2.51
N VAL A 11 -49.46 26.75 2.16
CA VAL A 11 -49.64 27.13 0.75
C VAL A 11 -48.34 27.78 0.27
N LEU A 12 -47.70 27.18 -0.70
CA LEU A 12 -46.46 27.68 -1.31
C LEU A 12 -46.77 28.28 -2.68
N THR A 13 -46.08 29.34 -3.01
CA THR A 13 -46.09 29.91 -4.37
C THR A 13 -45.23 29.08 -5.33
N GLU A 14 -45.47 29.18 -6.65
CA GLU A 14 -44.66 28.49 -7.65
C GLU A 14 -43.16 28.86 -7.56
N GLU A 15 -42.88 30.12 -7.23
CA GLU A 15 -41.49 30.57 -7.02
C GLU A 15 -40.84 29.91 -5.82
N GLU A 16 -41.55 29.77 -4.70
CA GLU A 16 -41.08 29.09 -3.50
C GLU A 16 -40.83 27.59 -3.74
N ILE A 17 -41.74 26.93 -4.44
CA ILE A 17 -41.59 25.54 -4.85
C ILE A 17 -40.34 25.37 -5.73
N THR A 18 -40.18 26.24 -6.75
CA THR A 18 -39.01 26.18 -7.64
C THR A 18 -37.69 26.43 -6.89
N LYS A 19 -37.70 27.34 -5.93
CA LYS A 19 -36.52 27.61 -5.09
C LYS A 19 -36.16 26.42 -4.16
N MET A 20 -37.20 25.80 -3.59
CA MET A 20 -37.02 24.59 -2.78
C MET A 20 -36.48 23.41 -3.61
N MET A 21 -37.04 23.19 -4.81
CA MET A 21 -36.57 22.14 -5.73
C MET A 21 -35.11 22.36 -6.14
N LYS A 22 -34.72 23.59 -6.50
CA LYS A 22 -33.33 23.93 -6.82
C LYS A 22 -32.37 23.72 -5.62
N LYS A 23 -32.82 24.04 -4.42
CA LYS A 23 -32.04 23.82 -3.20
C LYS A 23 -31.87 22.33 -2.93
N ALA A 24 -32.95 21.55 -2.97
CA ALA A 24 -32.92 20.11 -2.78
C ALA A 24 -32.03 19.40 -3.83
N ALA A 25 -32.15 19.81 -5.11
CA ALA A 25 -31.30 19.26 -6.16
C ALA A 25 -29.79 19.56 -5.93
N ARG A 26 -29.44 20.75 -5.45
CA ARG A 26 -28.07 21.12 -5.14
C ARG A 26 -27.52 20.34 -3.92
N GLU A 27 -28.34 20.18 -2.91
CA GLU A 27 -27.97 19.40 -1.70
C GLU A 27 -27.79 17.91 -2.05
N GLY A 28 -28.74 17.32 -2.79
CA GLY A 28 -28.64 15.95 -3.27
C GLY A 28 -27.43 15.71 -4.17
N ALA A 29 -27.09 16.66 -5.06
CA ALA A 29 -25.88 16.57 -5.88
C ALA A 29 -24.61 16.60 -5.01
N LYS A 30 -24.53 17.49 -4.01
CA LYS A 30 -23.39 17.55 -3.09
C LYS A 30 -23.22 16.26 -2.28
N GLU A 31 -24.32 15.74 -1.74
CA GLU A 31 -24.30 14.48 -1.00
C GLU A 31 -23.93 13.30 -1.89
N GLY A 32 -24.43 13.25 -3.12
CA GLY A 32 -24.07 12.24 -4.11
C GLY A 32 -22.57 12.26 -4.47
N ILE A 33 -22.01 13.46 -4.71
CA ILE A 33 -20.57 13.62 -4.97
C ILE A 33 -19.76 13.18 -3.75
N ALA A 34 -20.11 13.63 -2.55
CA ALA A 34 -19.39 13.26 -1.31
C ALA A 34 -19.45 11.75 -1.03
N ALA A 35 -20.60 11.12 -1.28
CA ALA A 35 -20.76 9.66 -1.15
C ALA A 35 -19.89 8.90 -2.18
N TYR A 36 -19.85 9.38 -3.43
CA TYR A 36 -19.01 8.81 -4.48
C TYR A 36 -17.52 8.94 -4.16
N GLU A 37 -17.06 10.13 -3.76
CA GLU A 37 -15.67 10.39 -3.37
C GLU A 37 -15.25 9.52 -2.17
N SER A 38 -16.13 9.39 -1.17
CA SER A 38 -15.90 8.52 -0.02
C SER A 38 -15.74 7.05 -0.44
N LYS A 39 -16.62 6.55 -1.30
CA LYS A 39 -16.53 5.18 -1.83
C LYS A 39 -15.25 4.96 -2.63
N GLN A 40 -14.88 5.90 -3.49
CA GLN A 40 -13.62 5.85 -4.25
C GLN A 40 -12.39 5.84 -3.31
N ALA A 41 -12.40 6.64 -2.26
CA ALA A 41 -11.32 6.69 -1.27
C ALA A 41 -11.17 5.34 -0.54
N ILE A 42 -12.26 4.64 -0.23
CA ILE A 42 -12.21 3.31 0.39
C ILE A 42 -11.59 2.30 -0.58
N VAL A 43 -12.09 2.25 -1.83
CA VAL A 43 -11.57 1.32 -2.86
C VAL A 43 -10.06 1.55 -3.10
N MET A 44 -9.63 2.81 -3.21
CA MET A 44 -8.22 3.17 -3.38
C MET A 44 -7.39 2.78 -2.15
N ALA A 45 -7.92 2.93 -0.94
CA ALA A 45 -7.24 2.52 0.28
C ALA A 45 -7.03 1.00 0.34
N GLU A 46 -8.05 0.22 0.02
CA GLU A 46 -7.98 -1.25 -0.01
C GLU A 46 -7.00 -1.74 -1.08
N ARG A 47 -7.08 -1.19 -2.30
CA ARG A 47 -6.14 -1.50 -3.39
C ARG A 47 -4.69 -1.17 -2.99
N THR A 48 -4.48 0.01 -2.42
CA THR A 48 -3.17 0.47 -1.94
C THR A 48 -2.57 -0.48 -0.92
N GLU A 49 -3.37 -0.88 0.07
CA GLU A 49 -2.89 -1.79 1.13
C GLU A 49 -2.58 -3.18 0.57
N LYS A 50 -3.39 -3.67 -0.35
CA LYS A 50 -3.20 -4.95 -1.01
C LYS A 50 -1.88 -5.01 -1.79
N VAL A 51 -1.63 -4.05 -2.69
CA VAL A 51 -0.41 -4.00 -3.52
C VAL A 51 0.84 -3.90 -2.63
N ARG A 52 0.76 -3.07 -1.59
CA ARG A 52 1.85 -2.93 -0.63
C ARG A 52 2.12 -4.20 0.17
N ASN A 53 1.08 -4.89 0.63
CA ASN A 53 1.24 -6.15 1.36
C ASN A 53 1.86 -7.21 0.45
N SER A 54 1.55 -7.22 -0.83
CA SER A 54 2.20 -8.08 -1.81
C SER A 54 3.71 -7.79 -1.91
N ALA A 55 4.14 -6.51 -2.00
CA ALA A 55 5.56 -6.15 -1.97
C ALA A 55 6.26 -6.62 -0.69
N LYS A 56 5.62 -6.38 0.44
CA LYS A 56 6.12 -6.82 1.75
C LYS A 56 6.29 -8.33 1.81
N THR A 57 5.28 -9.09 1.37
CA THR A 57 5.30 -10.55 1.34
C THR A 57 6.43 -11.07 0.45
N LEU A 58 6.63 -10.48 -0.74
CA LEU A 58 7.73 -10.85 -1.64
C LEU A 58 9.09 -10.68 -0.97
N VAL A 59 9.33 -9.57 -0.28
CA VAL A 59 10.59 -9.33 0.44
C VAL A 59 10.76 -10.29 1.60
N GLN A 60 9.73 -10.50 2.40
CA GLN A 60 9.79 -11.38 3.57
C GLN A 60 10.04 -12.85 3.22
N HIS A 61 9.49 -13.32 2.09
CA HIS A 61 9.65 -14.68 1.60
C HIS A 61 10.75 -14.83 0.54
N TYR A 62 11.53 -13.78 0.26
CA TYR A 62 12.56 -13.76 -0.78
C TYR A 62 13.51 -14.96 -0.74
N ARG A 63 14.05 -15.30 0.42
CA ARG A 63 14.96 -16.44 0.59
C ARG A 63 14.30 -17.79 0.31
N GLN A 64 13.04 -17.93 0.73
CA GLN A 64 12.25 -19.14 0.48
C GLN A 64 12.00 -19.29 -1.02
N LEU A 65 11.61 -18.21 -1.68
CA LEU A 65 11.42 -18.18 -3.13
C LEU A 65 12.72 -18.49 -3.88
N LYS A 66 13.86 -17.95 -3.41
CA LYS A 66 15.18 -18.22 -4.00
C LYS A 66 15.57 -19.68 -3.89
N LYS A 67 15.39 -20.30 -2.71
CA LYS A 67 15.62 -21.76 -2.53
C LYS A 67 14.77 -22.60 -3.49
N MET A 68 13.51 -22.23 -3.68
CA MET A 68 12.60 -22.94 -4.59
C MET A 68 13.06 -22.84 -6.04
N LYS A 69 13.54 -21.65 -6.48
CA LYS A 69 14.12 -21.48 -7.80
C LYS A 69 15.36 -22.37 -8.01
N ASP A 70 16.26 -22.38 -7.04
CA ASP A 70 17.53 -23.12 -7.14
C ASP A 70 17.34 -24.65 -7.12
N THR A 71 16.24 -25.13 -6.54
CA THR A 71 15.87 -26.56 -6.50
C THR A 71 14.99 -27.00 -7.66
N SER A 72 14.54 -26.05 -8.51
CA SER A 72 13.60 -26.33 -9.59
C SER A 72 14.32 -26.61 -10.92
N VAL A 73 13.99 -27.75 -11.52
CA VAL A 73 14.37 -28.09 -12.92
C VAL A 73 13.18 -27.66 -13.80
N TYR A 74 13.31 -26.57 -14.53
CA TYR A 74 12.29 -26.14 -15.49
C TYR A 74 12.87 -26.00 -16.88
N ASP A 75 12.03 -26.27 -17.89
CA ASP A 75 12.34 -26.08 -19.30
C ASP A 75 11.71 -24.75 -19.76
N PRO A 76 12.51 -23.76 -20.19
CA PRO A 76 11.99 -22.45 -20.64
C PRO A 76 11.07 -22.54 -21.85
N ASP A 77 11.21 -23.58 -22.71
CA ASP A 77 10.47 -23.72 -23.97
C ASP A 77 9.00 -24.15 -23.77
N THR A 78 8.58 -24.49 -22.56
CA THR A 78 7.22 -24.97 -22.27
C THR A 78 6.17 -23.89 -22.03
N VAL A 79 6.52 -22.59 -22.09
CA VAL A 79 5.61 -21.50 -21.72
C VAL A 79 5.58 -20.40 -22.76
N THR A 80 4.63 -20.51 -23.66
CA THR A 80 4.40 -19.56 -24.76
C THR A 80 3.40 -18.44 -24.46
N ASP A 81 2.59 -18.52 -23.37
CA ASP A 81 1.44 -17.62 -23.16
C ASP A 81 1.41 -16.83 -21.85
N LEU A 82 2.50 -16.79 -21.07
CA LEU A 82 2.52 -16.03 -19.82
C LEU A 82 3.05 -14.61 -20.05
N THR A 83 2.13 -13.65 -20.02
CA THR A 83 2.51 -12.23 -19.96
C THR A 83 2.93 -11.85 -18.53
N LEU A 84 3.85 -10.89 -18.38
CA LEU A 84 4.24 -10.33 -17.07
C LEU A 84 3.02 -9.87 -16.26
N ALA A 85 2.03 -9.26 -16.90
CA ALA A 85 0.78 -8.85 -16.27
C ALA A 85 0.02 -10.03 -15.64
N GLY A 86 -0.11 -11.15 -16.37
CA GLY A 86 -0.75 -12.36 -15.86
C GLY A 86 0.01 -12.99 -14.69
N ILE A 87 1.34 -12.84 -14.65
CA ILE A 87 2.18 -13.28 -13.52
C ILE A 87 1.91 -12.42 -12.28
N PHE A 88 1.82 -11.10 -12.45
CA PHE A 88 1.49 -10.20 -11.34
C PHE A 88 0.09 -10.43 -10.80
N ASP A 89 -0.92 -10.63 -11.65
CA ASP A 89 -2.28 -10.95 -11.23
C ASP A 89 -2.34 -12.26 -10.45
N TYR A 90 -1.62 -13.30 -10.92
CA TYR A 90 -1.52 -14.56 -10.21
C TYR A 90 -0.89 -14.39 -8.81
N ILE A 91 0.18 -13.62 -8.70
CA ILE A 91 0.87 -13.36 -7.43
C ILE A 91 0.00 -12.56 -6.49
N LEU A 92 -0.68 -11.54 -6.99
CA LEU A 92 -1.62 -10.74 -6.20
C LEU A 92 -2.76 -11.61 -5.65
N ASP A 93 -3.17 -12.64 -6.38
CA ASP A 93 -4.17 -13.60 -5.92
C ASP A 93 -3.60 -14.62 -4.92
N GLU A 94 -2.39 -15.13 -5.13
CA GLU A 94 -1.71 -16.04 -4.18
C GLU A 94 -1.35 -15.34 -2.87
N CYS A 95 -0.89 -14.09 -2.91
CA CYS A 95 -0.64 -13.30 -1.70
C CYS A 95 -1.92 -12.96 -0.90
N ARG A 96 -3.11 -13.24 -1.44
CA ARG A 96 -4.40 -13.11 -0.72
C ARG A 96 -4.71 -14.27 0.19
N LYS A 97 -4.14 -15.44 -0.04
CA LYS A 97 -4.38 -16.62 0.78
C LYS A 97 -3.67 -16.43 2.12
N GLU A 98 -4.35 -16.72 3.22
CA GLU A 98 -3.78 -16.61 4.57
C GLU A 98 -2.59 -17.56 4.77
N GLU A 99 -2.50 -18.63 3.99
CA GLU A 99 -1.36 -19.53 3.89
C GLU A 99 -0.77 -19.43 2.48
N PHE A 100 0.47 -18.98 2.40
CA PHE A 100 1.24 -18.94 1.18
C PHE A 100 1.70 -20.38 0.82
N GLU A 101 0.77 -21.19 0.31
CA GLU A 101 1.06 -22.51 -0.22
C GLU A 101 1.58 -22.41 -1.66
N LEU A 102 2.89 -22.45 -1.80
CA LEU A 102 3.53 -22.65 -3.10
C LEU A 102 3.36 -24.11 -3.54
N THR A 103 2.24 -24.41 -4.14
CA THR A 103 2.02 -25.72 -4.76
C THR A 103 3.00 -25.93 -5.90
N SER A 104 3.76 -27.01 -5.80
CA SER A 104 4.90 -27.40 -6.62
C SER A 104 4.51 -27.92 -8.02
N THR A 105 3.69 -27.19 -8.78
CA THR A 105 3.47 -27.51 -10.19
C THR A 105 4.52 -26.83 -11.08
N LYS A 106 4.92 -27.46 -12.18
CA LYS A 106 5.91 -26.91 -13.15
C LYS A 106 5.59 -25.46 -13.57
N LYS A 107 4.30 -25.12 -13.72
CA LYS A 107 3.81 -23.77 -14.03
C LYS A 107 4.14 -22.77 -12.92
N ASN A 108 3.93 -23.15 -11.65
CA ASN A 108 4.21 -22.30 -10.51
C ASN A 108 5.72 -22.04 -10.34
N MET A 109 6.55 -23.01 -10.68
CA MET A 109 8.02 -22.90 -10.64
C MET A 109 8.54 -21.91 -11.68
N LEU A 110 7.98 -21.92 -12.89
CA LEU A 110 8.35 -20.93 -13.90
C LEU A 110 7.91 -19.54 -13.51
N ILE A 111 6.67 -19.37 -13.07
CA ILE A 111 6.13 -18.10 -12.58
C ILE A 111 7.02 -17.57 -11.44
N THR A 112 7.40 -18.43 -10.49
CA THR A 112 8.31 -18.10 -9.39
C THR A 112 9.68 -17.67 -9.90
N GLY A 113 10.23 -18.36 -10.91
CA GLY A 113 11.52 -18.00 -11.53
C GLY A 113 11.49 -16.64 -12.22
N MET A 114 10.46 -16.35 -13.00
CA MET A 114 10.29 -15.06 -13.67
C MET A 114 10.08 -13.92 -12.67
N LEU A 115 9.27 -14.16 -11.64
CA LEU A 115 9.06 -13.24 -10.55
C LEU A 115 10.36 -12.90 -9.83
N LEU A 116 11.14 -13.92 -9.44
CA LEU A 116 12.41 -13.70 -8.76
C LEU A 116 13.40 -12.92 -9.61
N ASN A 117 13.49 -13.21 -10.91
CA ASN A 117 14.34 -12.43 -11.80
C ASN A 117 13.95 -10.95 -11.83
N HIS A 118 12.64 -10.66 -11.83
CA HIS A 118 12.14 -9.30 -11.72
C HIS A 118 12.49 -8.66 -10.36
N VAL A 119 12.18 -9.35 -9.25
CA VAL A 119 12.48 -8.89 -7.89
C VAL A 119 13.98 -8.65 -7.72
N ASP A 120 14.84 -9.57 -8.16
CA ASP A 120 16.31 -9.44 -8.10
C ASP A 120 16.79 -8.20 -8.84
N THR A 121 16.23 -7.95 -10.03
CA THR A 121 16.58 -6.77 -10.84
C THR A 121 16.16 -5.49 -10.10
N GLN A 122 14.97 -5.44 -9.56
CA GLN A 122 14.49 -4.25 -8.85
C GLN A 122 15.22 -4.04 -7.51
N LEU A 123 15.57 -5.10 -6.79
CA LEU A 123 16.40 -4.99 -5.58
C LEU A 123 17.80 -4.45 -5.89
N LYS A 124 18.41 -4.87 -7.01
CA LYS A 124 19.71 -4.30 -7.47
C LYS A 124 19.59 -2.82 -7.83
N ASN A 125 18.50 -2.43 -8.48
CA ASN A 125 18.24 -1.02 -8.79
C ASN A 125 18.02 -0.21 -7.50
N TYR A 126 17.24 -0.72 -6.58
CA TYR A 126 16.98 -0.10 -5.28
C TYR A 126 18.26 0.08 -4.46
N LYS A 127 19.15 -0.94 -4.46
CA LYS A 127 20.48 -0.84 -3.84
C LYS A 127 21.25 0.35 -4.39
N LYS A 128 21.35 0.46 -5.72
CA LYS A 128 22.06 1.57 -6.37
C LYS A 128 21.48 2.93 -6.05
N GLU A 129 20.14 3.05 -6.05
CA GLU A 129 19.45 4.30 -5.71
C GLU A 129 19.72 4.70 -4.26
N CYS A 130 19.68 3.75 -3.33
CA CYS A 130 19.98 4.00 -1.92
C CYS A 130 21.44 4.41 -1.72
N GLU A 131 22.42 3.70 -2.33
CA GLU A 131 23.85 3.99 -2.24
C GLU A 131 24.23 5.34 -2.87
N GLN A 132 23.53 5.75 -3.92
CA GLN A 132 23.75 7.06 -4.57
C GLN A 132 23.10 8.22 -3.81
N SER A 133 22.24 7.94 -2.85
CA SER A 133 21.56 8.96 -2.07
C SER A 133 22.53 9.62 -1.10
N LYS A 134 22.48 10.97 -1.03
CA LYS A 134 23.21 11.76 -0.02
C LYS A 134 22.46 11.85 1.32
N ILE A 135 21.33 11.16 1.44
CA ILE A 135 20.46 11.21 2.61
C ILE A 135 20.67 9.92 3.42
N PRO A 136 21.26 9.98 4.63
CA PRO A 136 21.57 8.79 5.42
C PRO A 136 20.37 7.89 5.71
N ASP A 137 19.18 8.45 5.86
CA ASP A 137 17.95 7.70 6.06
C ASP A 137 17.52 6.88 4.82
N VAL A 138 17.85 7.36 3.61
CA VAL A 138 17.57 6.64 2.35
C VAL A 138 18.59 5.53 2.14
N GLU A 139 19.88 5.85 2.33
CA GLU A 139 20.98 4.91 2.23
C GLU A 139 20.79 3.70 3.15
N ARG A 140 20.32 3.92 4.36
CA ARG A 140 20.02 2.87 5.35
C ARG A 140 18.92 1.92 4.92
N ARG A 141 17.94 2.35 4.10
CA ARG A 141 16.75 1.54 3.79
C ARG A 141 17.10 0.20 3.17
N TYR A 142 17.98 0.21 2.17
CA TYR A 142 18.40 -1.04 1.53
C TYR A 142 19.16 -1.94 2.50
N ARG A 143 20.11 -1.42 3.29
CA ARG A 143 20.90 -2.20 4.26
C ARG A 143 20.00 -2.90 5.28
N VAL A 144 19.00 -2.22 5.80
CA VAL A 144 18.03 -2.81 6.75
C VAL A 144 17.23 -3.93 6.09
N VAL A 145 16.78 -3.77 4.84
CA VAL A 145 16.10 -4.83 4.08
C VAL A 145 17.04 -6.01 3.85
N GLU A 146 18.28 -5.75 3.44
CA GLU A 146 19.30 -6.76 3.17
C GLU A 146 19.59 -7.60 4.42
N MET A 147 19.90 -6.99 5.56
CA MET A 147 20.20 -7.66 6.82
C MET A 147 19.02 -8.50 7.32
N MET A 148 17.80 -8.03 7.20
CA MET A 148 16.65 -8.75 7.74
C MET A 148 16.10 -9.84 6.83
N PHE A 149 16.17 -9.68 5.50
CA PHE A 149 15.42 -10.54 4.57
C PHE A 149 16.23 -11.15 3.44
N LEU A 150 17.31 -10.51 2.98
CA LEU A 150 18.01 -10.95 1.77
C LEU A 150 19.22 -11.80 2.06
N ASN A 151 19.93 -11.57 3.17
CA ASN A 151 21.10 -12.34 3.59
C ASN A 151 20.73 -13.80 3.93
N GLU A 152 21.68 -14.71 3.77
CA GLU A 152 21.49 -16.13 4.13
C GLU A 152 21.12 -16.28 5.60
N GLU A 153 21.80 -15.55 6.48
CA GLU A 153 21.52 -15.46 7.91
C GLU A 153 20.77 -14.14 8.21
N PRO A 154 19.46 -14.21 8.49
CA PRO A 154 18.68 -13.00 8.79
C PRO A 154 18.97 -12.49 10.20
N MET A 155 19.19 -11.20 10.30
CA MET A 155 19.34 -10.53 11.58
C MET A 155 17.99 -10.20 12.20
N LYS A 156 17.90 -10.24 13.53
CA LYS A 156 16.73 -9.75 14.26
C LYS A 156 16.71 -8.23 14.27
N PRO A 157 15.52 -7.61 14.47
CA PRO A 157 15.43 -6.15 14.52
C PRO A 157 16.31 -5.48 15.58
N ASP A 158 16.60 -6.18 16.69
CA ASP A 158 17.47 -5.68 17.76
C ASP A 158 18.91 -5.61 17.29
N ASP A 159 19.41 -6.69 16.64
CA ASP A 159 20.76 -6.76 16.10
C ASP A 159 20.98 -5.71 14.99
N VAL A 160 19.97 -5.51 14.13
CA VAL A 160 20.01 -4.47 13.09
C VAL A 160 20.03 -3.05 13.71
N ALA A 161 19.34 -2.85 14.81
CA ALA A 161 19.33 -1.58 15.53
C ALA A 161 20.74 -1.25 16.07
N GLU A 162 21.46 -2.26 16.60
CA GLU A 162 22.85 -2.12 17.08
C GLU A 162 23.81 -1.80 15.91
N VAL A 163 23.74 -2.56 14.81
CA VAL A 163 24.62 -2.36 13.63
C VAL A 163 24.43 -0.98 13.02
N GLU A 164 23.19 -0.51 12.86
CA GLU A 164 22.88 0.79 12.27
C GLU A 164 22.91 1.95 13.29
N ASN A 165 23.18 1.66 14.56
CA ASN A 165 23.20 2.63 15.67
C ASN A 165 21.92 3.47 15.73
N ILE A 166 20.78 2.79 15.74
CA ILE A 166 19.42 3.41 15.82
C ILE A 166 18.54 2.63 16.79
N ASP A 167 17.45 3.24 17.23
CA ASP A 167 16.44 2.54 18.01
C ASP A 167 15.69 1.50 17.18
N LYS A 168 15.27 0.40 17.79
CA LYS A 168 14.43 -0.64 17.19
C LYS A 168 13.17 -0.08 16.49
N SER A 169 12.56 0.95 17.07
CA SER A 169 11.41 1.65 16.48
C SER A 169 11.77 2.31 15.15
N ASN A 170 13.01 2.76 15.00
CA ASN A 170 13.51 3.36 13.75
C ASN A 170 13.81 2.29 12.70
N VAL A 171 14.20 1.06 13.08
CA VAL A 171 14.32 -0.07 12.14
C VAL A 171 12.99 -0.33 11.45
N TYR A 172 11.90 -0.49 12.23
CA TYR A 172 10.57 -0.68 11.66
C TYR A 172 10.10 0.50 10.80
N ARG A 173 10.39 1.73 11.22
CA ARG A 173 10.06 2.93 10.43
C ARG A 173 10.82 2.99 9.12
N THR A 174 12.07 2.54 9.12
CA THR A 174 12.92 2.44 7.92
C THR A 174 12.38 1.37 6.98
N LEU A 175 11.99 0.19 7.50
CA LEU A 175 11.35 -0.87 6.71
C LEU A 175 10.03 -0.42 6.09
N GLU A 176 9.19 0.29 6.83
CA GLU A 176 7.93 0.82 6.28
C GLU A 176 8.15 1.75 5.07
N LYS A 177 9.21 2.57 5.11
CA LYS A 177 9.59 3.41 3.97
C LYS A 177 10.17 2.58 2.82
N ALA A 178 11.02 1.61 3.13
CA ALA A 178 11.59 0.70 2.14
C ALA A 178 10.50 -0.11 1.40
N TYR A 179 9.48 -0.60 2.11
CA TYR A 179 8.34 -1.27 1.48
C TYR A 179 7.55 -0.35 0.55
N ASP A 180 7.39 0.93 0.89
CA ASP A 180 6.74 1.89 -0.01
C ASP A 180 7.57 2.11 -1.28
N ASP A 181 8.91 2.23 -1.16
CA ASP A 181 9.81 2.37 -2.31
C ASP A 181 9.80 1.11 -3.19
N LEU A 182 9.92 -0.07 -2.57
CA LEU A 182 9.89 -1.36 -3.26
C LEU A 182 8.54 -1.66 -3.91
N THR A 183 7.44 -1.18 -3.34
CA THR A 183 6.12 -1.29 -3.96
C THR A 183 6.09 -0.58 -5.32
N ALA A 184 6.66 0.62 -5.40
CA ALA A 184 6.78 1.35 -6.66
C ALA A 184 7.66 0.62 -7.67
N LEU A 185 8.77 0.05 -7.24
CA LEU A 185 9.72 -0.68 -8.11
C LEU A 185 9.15 -2.01 -8.61
N PHE A 186 8.45 -2.77 -7.76
CA PHE A 186 7.92 -4.08 -8.13
C PHE A 186 6.68 -3.98 -9.02
N PHE A 187 5.81 -3.01 -8.78
CA PHE A 187 4.50 -2.90 -9.42
C PHE A 187 4.36 -1.72 -10.39
N GLY A 188 5.46 -0.99 -10.66
CA GLY A 188 5.50 0.09 -11.66
C GLY A 188 4.48 1.19 -11.37
N VAL A 189 3.65 1.54 -12.38
CA VAL A 189 2.68 2.64 -12.28
C VAL A 189 1.70 2.43 -11.13
N GLU A 190 1.18 1.22 -10.94
CA GLU A 190 0.29 0.89 -9.83
C GLU A 190 0.98 1.09 -8.47
N GLY A 191 2.24 0.71 -8.37
CA GLY A 191 3.06 0.93 -7.18
C GLY A 191 3.35 2.41 -6.91
N LEU A 192 3.53 3.22 -7.97
CA LEU A 192 3.68 4.68 -7.85
C LEU A 192 2.43 5.35 -7.30
N ASP A 193 1.25 4.98 -7.80
CA ASP A 193 -0.05 5.49 -7.30
C ASP A 193 -0.21 5.18 -5.81
N VAL A 194 0.18 3.96 -5.40
CA VAL A 194 0.20 3.52 -3.99
C VAL A 194 1.14 4.39 -3.15
N ALA A 195 2.35 4.61 -3.63
CA ALA A 195 3.36 5.41 -2.91
C ALA A 195 2.91 6.87 -2.76
N GLU A 196 2.32 7.46 -3.81
CA GLU A 196 1.79 8.82 -3.79
C GLU A 196 0.61 8.97 -2.83
N TYR A 197 -0.37 8.06 -2.90
CA TYR A 197 -1.52 8.03 -1.98
C TYR A 197 -1.06 7.96 -0.52
N ARG A 198 -0.13 7.08 -0.19
CA ARG A 198 0.41 6.94 1.17
C ARG A 198 1.18 8.18 1.62
N ARG A 199 1.96 8.81 0.71
CA ARG A 199 2.65 10.06 1.00
C ARG A 199 1.67 11.17 1.34
N LYS A 200 0.61 11.35 0.55
CA LYS A 200 -0.45 12.33 0.80
C LYS A 200 -1.12 12.10 2.16
N LYS A 201 -1.53 10.87 2.45
CA LYS A 201 -2.15 10.50 3.74
C LYS A 201 -1.25 10.74 4.95
N ARG A 202 0.07 10.52 4.82
CA ARG A 202 1.04 10.86 5.88
C ARG A 202 1.15 12.36 6.11
N MET A 203 1.13 13.16 5.05
CA MET A 203 1.17 14.63 5.16
C MET A 203 -0.09 15.17 5.82
N GLU A 204 -1.27 14.68 5.45
CA GLU A 204 -2.54 15.02 6.08
C GLU A 204 -2.54 14.69 7.59
N LYS A 205 -2.07 13.49 7.96
CA LYS A 205 -1.97 13.09 9.37
C LYS A 205 -0.98 13.94 10.17
N LYS A 206 0.12 14.38 9.55
CA LYS A 206 1.08 15.32 10.19
C LYS A 206 0.46 16.71 10.37
N ALA A 207 -0.29 17.20 9.38
CA ALA A 207 -0.97 18.49 9.46
C ALA A 207 -2.03 18.49 10.58
N ALA A 208 -2.87 17.44 10.65
CA ALA A 208 -3.89 17.29 11.67
C ALA A 208 -3.30 17.24 13.10
N ARG A 209 -2.15 16.58 13.29
CA ARG A 209 -1.45 16.56 14.60
C ARG A 209 -0.91 17.94 15.00
N LYS A 210 -0.42 18.76 14.04
CA LYS A 210 0.06 20.11 14.31
C LYS A 210 -1.07 21.07 14.70
N THR A 211 -2.25 20.91 14.09
CA THR A 211 -3.43 21.74 14.42
C THR A 211 -4.06 21.33 15.77
N GLY A 212 -4.12 20.02 16.07
CA GLY A 212 -4.63 19.53 17.36
C GLY A 212 -3.79 19.99 18.55
N ASN A 213 -2.45 20.05 18.40
CA ASN A 213 -1.55 20.49 19.47
C ASN A 213 -1.61 22.02 19.71
N LYS A 214 -1.96 22.83 18.69
CA LYS A 214 -2.17 24.27 18.84
C LYS A 214 -3.45 24.61 19.63
N ASN A 215 -4.47 23.79 19.54
CA ASN A 215 -5.74 24.00 20.26
C ASN A 215 -5.68 23.54 21.73
N GLY A 216 -4.79 22.59 22.07
CA GLY A 216 -4.54 22.16 23.44
C GLY A 216 -3.79 23.21 24.27
N ALA A 217 -2.84 23.93 23.64
CA ALA A 217 -2.05 24.94 24.32
C ALA A 217 -2.80 26.27 24.62
N LYS A 218 -3.98 26.49 24.01
CA LYS A 218 -4.83 27.69 24.28
C LYS A 218 -5.88 27.49 25.38
N LYS A 219 -6.01 26.28 25.93
CA LYS A 219 -6.98 26.00 27.02
C LYS A 219 -6.38 25.99 28.43
N THR A 220 -5.09 26.32 28.57
CA THR A 220 -4.37 26.33 29.85
C THR A 220 -3.78 27.74 30.18
N GLN A 221 -4.51 28.78 29.81
CA GLN A 221 -4.28 30.16 30.34
C GLN A 221 -5.57 30.71 30.88
#